data_ee5f9142c329d622dab0e9cc74895e56
#
_entry.id   ee5f9142c329d622dab0e9cc74895e56
#
_cell.length_a   1.000
_cell.length_b   1.000
_cell.length_c   1.000
_cell.angle_alpha   90.00
_cell.angle_beta   90.00
_cell.angle_gamma   90.00
#
_symmetry.space_group_name_H-M   'P 1'
#
loop_
_entity.id
_entity.type
_entity.pdbx_description
1 polymer ?
#
loop_
_entity_poly.entity_id
_entity_poly.type
_entity_poly.pdbx_seq_one_letter_code
_entity_poly.pdbx_strand_id
1 'polypeptide(L)'
;MKNIFKVLTFLLISISFSNAELLNPNSNIKPKEVVKIQLSGLQQNDLEFKDSGIEQTWNFAHPNNKKVTGPLNNFKMMIKGASYQMMIDHLRHTITEVGSSNKWAQFEVIILDKNKIYHKFNWQVEKYTMDGNLKDCWLTTMVSSPIPLGSSI
;
A
#
# COMPACT_ATOMS: atom_id res chain seq x y z
N MET A 1 -57.90 28.99 24.12
CA MET A 1 -56.42 29.03 24.26
C MET A 1 -55.86 27.72 23.75
N LYS A 2 -55.22 27.73 22.61
CA LYS A 2 -54.67 26.53 21.98
C LYS A 2 -53.18 26.42 22.36
N ASN A 3 -52.81 25.46 23.19
CA ASN A 3 -51.43 25.16 23.51
C ASN A 3 -50.82 24.38 22.36
N ILE A 4 -49.89 24.98 21.66
CA ILE A 4 -49.08 24.36 20.60
C ILE A 4 -47.87 23.71 21.31
N PHE A 5 -47.92 22.40 21.49
CA PHE A 5 -46.78 21.60 21.95
C PHE A 5 -45.79 21.47 20.78
N LYS A 6 -44.66 22.22 20.83
CA LYS A 6 -43.55 22.03 19.89
C LYS A 6 -42.78 20.80 20.31
N VAL A 7 -42.96 19.70 19.58
CA VAL A 7 -42.12 18.50 19.71
C VAL A 7 -40.83 18.79 18.94
N LEU A 8 -39.76 19.04 19.68
CA LEU A 8 -38.39 19.16 19.12
C LEU A 8 -37.84 17.77 18.91
N THR A 9 -37.92 17.25 17.69
CA THR A 9 -37.32 15.97 17.30
C THR A 9 -35.80 16.14 17.23
N PHE A 10 -35.10 15.63 18.24
CA PHE A 10 -33.63 15.60 18.24
C PHE A 10 -33.16 14.45 17.33
N LEU A 11 -32.70 14.79 16.13
CA LEU A 11 -32.11 13.85 15.19
C LEU A 11 -30.72 13.47 15.71
N LEU A 12 -30.59 12.34 16.39
CA LEU A 12 -29.29 11.75 16.75
C LEU A 12 -28.61 11.24 15.48
N ILE A 13 -27.72 12.04 14.93
CA ILE A 13 -26.81 11.60 13.87
C ILE A 13 -25.77 10.71 14.56
N SER A 14 -25.94 9.39 14.42
CA SER A 14 -24.92 8.42 14.80
C SER A 14 -23.75 8.55 13.83
N ILE A 15 -22.69 9.25 14.23
CA ILE A 15 -21.42 9.26 13.50
C ILE A 15 -20.78 7.90 13.79
N SER A 16 -20.96 6.97 12.87
CA SER A 16 -20.19 5.74 12.84
C SER A 16 -18.75 6.10 12.49
N PHE A 17 -17.86 6.08 13.46
CA PHE A 17 -16.42 6.06 13.20
C PHE A 17 -16.10 4.70 12.56
N SER A 18 -16.05 4.65 11.25
CA SER A 18 -15.43 3.54 10.55
C SER A 18 -13.95 3.60 10.87
N ASN A 19 -13.47 2.74 11.75
CA ASN A 19 -12.05 2.46 11.82
C ASN A 19 -11.70 1.76 10.50
N ALA A 20 -11.09 2.48 9.57
CA ALA A 20 -10.59 1.87 8.36
C ALA A 20 -9.48 0.91 8.74
N GLU A 21 -9.78 -0.36 8.62
CA GLU A 21 -8.84 -1.44 8.88
C GLU A 21 -7.97 -1.66 7.65
N LEU A 22 -6.66 -1.73 7.86
CA LEU A 22 -5.72 -2.06 6.79
C LEU A 22 -6.00 -3.46 6.25
N LEU A 23 -5.86 -3.64 4.94
CA LEU A 23 -6.01 -4.94 4.31
C LEU A 23 -4.91 -5.89 4.78
N ASN A 24 -5.31 -7.12 5.05
CA ASN A 24 -4.40 -8.20 5.39
C ASN A 24 -4.24 -9.18 4.22
N PRO A 25 -3.05 -9.78 4.05
CA PRO A 25 -2.84 -10.80 3.04
C PRO A 25 -3.81 -11.97 3.20
N ASN A 26 -4.33 -12.46 2.08
CA ASN A 26 -5.08 -13.71 2.00
C ASN A 26 -4.85 -14.38 0.64
N SER A 27 -5.15 -15.66 0.52
CA SER A 27 -4.85 -16.47 -0.66
C SER A 27 -5.64 -16.10 -1.92
N ASN A 28 -6.70 -15.28 -1.80
CA ASN A 28 -7.51 -14.85 -2.94
C ASN A 28 -6.92 -13.62 -3.66
N ILE A 29 -6.03 -12.88 -3.02
CA ILE A 29 -5.40 -11.69 -3.59
C ILE A 29 -4.33 -12.12 -4.59
N LYS A 30 -4.46 -11.67 -5.83
CA LYS A 30 -3.54 -12.02 -6.92
C LYS A 30 -2.25 -11.19 -6.87
N PRO A 31 -1.14 -11.64 -7.51
CA PRO A 31 0.15 -10.96 -7.46
C PRO A 31 0.09 -9.47 -7.82
N LYS A 32 -0.53 -9.13 -8.94
CA LYS A 32 -0.68 -7.74 -9.37
C LYS A 32 -1.50 -6.90 -8.40
N GLU A 33 -2.49 -7.49 -7.77
CA GLU A 33 -3.33 -6.80 -6.78
C GLU A 33 -2.55 -6.48 -5.51
N VAL A 34 -1.61 -7.35 -5.08
CA VAL A 34 -0.68 -7.06 -3.98
C VAL A 34 0.11 -5.78 -4.26
N VAL A 35 0.72 -5.68 -5.44
CA VAL A 35 1.48 -4.49 -5.84
C VAL A 35 0.59 -3.25 -5.88
N LYS A 36 -0.62 -3.39 -6.42
CA LYS A 36 -1.61 -2.31 -6.48
C LYS A 36 -2.03 -1.82 -5.09
N ILE A 37 -2.30 -2.73 -4.14
CA ILE A 37 -2.64 -2.39 -2.75
C ILE A 37 -1.51 -1.57 -2.11
N GLN A 38 -0.28 -2.02 -2.27
CA GLN A 38 0.89 -1.34 -1.71
C GLN A 38 1.08 0.05 -2.32
N LEU A 39 1.03 0.17 -3.65
CA LEU A 39 1.20 1.44 -4.35
C LEU A 39 0.05 2.42 -4.08
N SER A 40 -1.19 1.95 -4.04
CA SER A 40 -2.34 2.79 -3.70
C SER A 40 -2.28 3.30 -2.26
N GLY A 41 -1.80 2.46 -1.34
CA GLY A 41 -1.53 2.89 0.04
C GLY A 41 -0.48 3.99 0.10
N LEU A 42 0.66 3.81 -0.56
CA LEU A 42 1.73 4.82 -0.62
C LEU A 42 1.30 6.11 -1.33
N GLN A 43 0.43 6.02 -2.34
CA GLN A 43 -0.13 7.16 -3.05
C GLN A 43 -1.00 8.05 -2.16
N GLN A 44 -1.63 7.48 -1.16
CA GLN A 44 -2.49 8.15 -0.19
C GLN A 44 -2.00 7.81 1.24
N ASN A 45 -0.74 8.14 1.51
CA ASN A 45 -0.02 7.62 2.68
C ASN A 45 -0.73 7.86 4.02
N ASP A 46 -1.30 9.03 4.20
CA ASP A 46 -1.92 9.43 5.48
C ASP A 46 -3.47 9.41 5.43
N LEU A 47 -4.07 8.65 4.48
CA LEU A 47 -5.52 8.66 4.26
C LEU A 47 -6.31 8.25 5.50
N GLU A 48 -5.94 7.14 6.12
CA GLU A 48 -6.66 6.58 7.26
C GLU A 48 -6.10 7.10 8.59
N PHE A 49 -4.79 7.12 8.69
CA PHE A 49 -4.01 7.68 9.79
C PHE A 49 -2.57 7.93 9.28
N LYS A 50 -1.77 8.61 10.08
CA LYS A 50 -0.38 8.93 9.71
C LYS A 50 0.42 7.66 9.40
N ASP A 51 1.01 7.62 8.21
CA ASP A 51 1.79 6.50 7.68
C ASP A 51 0.98 5.22 7.40
N SER A 52 -0.34 5.30 7.32
CA SER A 52 -1.20 4.14 7.03
C SER A 52 -0.83 3.43 5.72
N GLY A 53 -0.42 4.17 4.70
CA GLY A 53 0.02 3.61 3.42
C GLY A 53 1.33 2.83 3.53
N ILE A 54 2.29 3.31 4.33
CA ILE A 54 3.52 2.58 4.62
C ILE A 54 3.20 1.31 5.41
N GLU A 55 2.31 1.37 6.40
CA GLU A 55 1.88 0.19 7.16
C GLU A 55 1.13 -0.81 6.28
N GLN A 56 0.28 -0.35 5.37
CA GLN A 56 -0.38 -1.20 4.38
C GLN A 56 0.66 -1.93 3.51
N THR A 57 1.70 -1.22 3.09
CA THR A 57 2.81 -1.79 2.33
C THR A 57 3.57 -2.84 3.14
N TRP A 58 3.82 -2.57 4.42
CA TRP A 58 4.45 -3.49 5.36
C TRP A 58 3.64 -4.78 5.54
N ASN A 59 2.31 -4.69 5.61
CA ASN A 59 1.46 -5.86 5.79
C ASN A 59 1.67 -6.90 4.69
N PHE A 60 1.91 -6.47 3.45
CA PHE A 60 2.14 -7.34 2.30
C PHE A 60 3.62 -7.66 2.02
N ALA A 61 4.54 -7.24 2.88
CA ALA A 61 5.94 -7.64 2.76
C ALA A 61 6.15 -9.09 3.22
N HIS A 62 6.93 -9.84 2.43
CA HIS A 62 7.29 -11.22 2.78
C HIS A 62 8.06 -11.27 4.11
N PRO A 63 7.87 -12.31 4.95
CA PRO A 63 8.60 -12.43 6.22
C PRO A 63 10.11 -12.28 6.11
N ASN A 64 10.73 -12.80 5.06
CA ASN A 64 12.17 -12.62 4.83
C ASN A 64 12.53 -11.17 4.53
N ASN A 65 11.70 -10.44 3.78
CA ASN A 65 11.88 -9.02 3.56
C ASN A 65 11.74 -8.23 4.88
N LYS A 66 10.75 -8.57 5.70
CA LYS A 66 10.54 -7.96 7.03
C LYS A 66 11.73 -8.17 7.98
N LYS A 67 12.42 -9.31 7.90
CA LYS A 67 13.65 -9.56 8.69
C LYS A 67 14.77 -8.59 8.35
N VAL A 68 14.87 -8.18 7.08
CA VAL A 68 15.94 -7.28 6.58
C VAL A 68 15.56 -5.81 6.80
N THR A 69 14.30 -5.44 6.57
CA THR A 69 13.83 -4.05 6.54
C THR A 69 13.15 -3.61 7.84
N GLY A 70 12.82 -4.54 8.72
CA GLY A 70 12.12 -4.29 9.97
C GLY A 70 13.01 -3.93 11.15
N PRO A 71 12.40 -3.65 12.28
CA PRO A 71 10.94 -3.62 12.54
C PRO A 71 10.21 -2.49 11.79
N LEU A 72 8.88 -2.41 11.93
CA LEU A 72 8.04 -1.44 11.20
C LEU A 72 8.59 0.00 11.25
N ASN A 73 9.09 0.46 12.38
CA ASN A 73 9.66 1.81 12.48
C ASN A 73 10.89 2.00 11.57
N ASN A 74 11.74 0.99 11.44
CA ASN A 74 12.88 1.03 10.52
C ASN A 74 12.39 1.03 9.06
N PHE A 75 11.37 0.24 8.75
CA PHE A 75 10.73 0.24 7.43
C PHE A 75 10.13 1.62 7.10
N LYS A 76 9.46 2.27 8.04
CA LYS A 76 8.95 3.65 7.87
C LYS A 76 10.08 4.64 7.57
N MET A 77 11.18 4.57 8.30
CA MET A 77 12.35 5.42 8.05
C MET A 77 12.97 5.15 6.67
N MET A 78 13.06 3.89 6.27
CA MET A 78 13.58 3.50 4.94
C MET A 78 12.70 4.06 3.82
N ILE A 79 11.39 3.91 3.89
CA ILE A 79 10.45 4.43 2.87
C ILE A 79 10.50 5.96 2.79
N LYS A 80 10.66 6.64 3.92
CA LYS A 80 10.79 8.11 3.98
C LYS A 80 12.18 8.61 3.58
N GLY A 81 13.14 7.72 3.41
CA GLY A 81 14.51 8.03 3.02
C GLY A 81 14.66 8.31 1.52
N ALA A 82 15.85 8.77 1.13
CA ALA A 82 16.15 9.25 -0.21
C ALA A 82 15.85 8.24 -1.33
N SER A 83 15.96 6.93 -1.04
CA SER A 83 15.78 5.88 -2.04
C SER A 83 14.31 5.58 -2.37
N TYR A 84 13.36 5.91 -1.49
CA TYR A 84 11.95 5.48 -1.66
C TYR A 84 10.93 6.59 -1.41
N GLN A 85 11.32 7.75 -0.89
CA GLN A 85 10.39 8.84 -0.56
C GLN A 85 9.52 9.32 -1.74
N MET A 86 10.00 9.14 -2.98
CA MET A 86 9.24 9.50 -4.18
C MET A 86 7.99 8.64 -4.39
N MET A 87 7.88 7.50 -3.70
CA MET A 87 6.66 6.68 -3.70
C MET A 87 5.54 7.29 -2.85
N ILE A 88 5.88 8.09 -1.83
CA ILE A 88 4.91 8.68 -0.91
C ILE A 88 4.18 9.82 -1.61
N ASP A 89 2.85 9.76 -1.58
CA ASP A 89 1.95 10.77 -2.17
C ASP A 89 2.25 11.05 -3.67
N HIS A 90 2.69 10.02 -4.39
CA HIS A 90 2.94 10.12 -5.82
C HIS A 90 1.65 10.41 -6.61
N LEU A 91 1.78 11.02 -7.78
CA LEU A 91 0.64 11.48 -8.58
C LEU A 91 -0.07 10.33 -9.30
N ARG A 92 0.69 9.39 -9.87
CA ARG A 92 0.17 8.23 -10.57
C ARG A 92 1.23 7.14 -10.71
N HIS A 93 0.78 5.93 -11.00
CA HIS A 93 1.65 4.80 -11.26
C HIS A 93 1.07 3.89 -12.35
N THR A 94 1.94 3.10 -12.96
CA THR A 94 1.58 1.98 -13.84
C THR A 94 2.25 0.71 -13.33
N ILE A 95 1.58 -0.43 -13.52
CA ILE A 95 2.06 -1.75 -13.11
C ILE A 95 1.99 -2.66 -14.33
N THR A 96 3.14 -3.08 -14.83
CA THR A 96 3.26 -3.97 -15.99
C THR A 96 3.90 -5.28 -15.55
N GLU A 97 3.22 -6.40 -15.75
CA GLU A 97 3.81 -7.72 -15.50
C GLU A 97 4.86 -8.00 -16.57
N VAL A 98 6.07 -8.37 -16.13
CA VAL A 98 7.20 -8.69 -17.02
C VAL A 98 7.56 -10.16 -17.00
N GLY A 99 7.05 -10.92 -16.04
CA GLY A 99 7.21 -12.36 -15.98
C GLY A 99 6.48 -12.94 -14.76
N SER A 100 6.05 -14.18 -14.87
CA SER A 100 5.38 -14.86 -13.77
C SER A 100 5.43 -16.39 -13.88
N SER A 101 5.19 -17.03 -12.76
CA SER A 101 4.97 -18.48 -12.62
C SER A 101 3.88 -18.72 -11.58
N ASN A 102 3.65 -19.97 -11.22
CA ASN A 102 2.74 -20.31 -10.12
C ASN A 102 3.28 -19.97 -8.72
N LYS A 103 4.55 -19.53 -8.62
CA LYS A 103 5.23 -19.26 -7.35
C LYS A 103 5.77 -17.83 -7.22
N TRP A 104 5.99 -17.13 -8.32
CA TRP A 104 6.52 -15.77 -8.33
C TRP A 104 5.92 -14.96 -9.49
N ALA A 105 5.92 -13.65 -9.33
CA ALA A 105 5.61 -12.71 -10.39
C ALA A 105 6.47 -11.44 -10.25
N GLN A 106 6.89 -10.89 -11.38
CA GLN A 106 7.69 -9.67 -11.47
C GLN A 106 6.95 -8.61 -12.24
N PHE A 107 7.07 -7.39 -11.77
CA PHE A 107 6.43 -6.22 -12.34
C PHE A 107 7.44 -5.10 -12.53
N GLU A 108 7.30 -4.39 -13.65
CA GLU A 108 7.85 -3.07 -13.83
C GLU A 108 6.81 -2.06 -13.31
N VAL A 109 7.22 -1.22 -12.39
CA VAL A 109 6.39 -0.16 -11.82
C VAL A 109 6.98 1.18 -12.21
N ILE A 110 6.19 2.03 -12.84
CA ILE A 110 6.58 3.41 -13.14
C ILE A 110 5.74 4.33 -12.28
N ILE A 111 6.39 5.20 -11.53
CA ILE A 111 5.78 6.19 -10.65
C ILE A 111 6.08 7.58 -11.17
N LEU A 112 5.06 8.43 -11.26
CA LEU A 112 5.21 9.88 -11.40
C LEU A 112 5.13 10.48 -10.00
N ASP A 113 6.24 11.01 -9.50
CA ASP A 113 6.29 11.60 -8.17
C ASP A 113 5.62 13.00 -8.13
N LYS A 114 5.50 13.55 -6.94
CA LYS A 114 4.91 14.89 -6.72
C LYS A 114 5.70 16.04 -7.36
N ASN A 115 6.97 15.79 -7.73
CA ASN A 115 7.82 16.74 -8.44
C ASN A 115 7.76 16.57 -9.96
N LYS A 116 6.85 15.70 -10.46
CA LYS A 116 6.66 15.37 -11.88
C LYS A 116 7.90 14.69 -12.50
N ILE A 117 8.60 13.89 -11.72
CA ILE A 117 9.70 13.06 -12.16
C ILE A 117 9.24 11.60 -12.23
N TYR A 118 9.54 10.92 -13.32
CA TYR A 118 9.28 9.51 -13.48
C TYR A 118 10.40 8.67 -12.88
N HIS A 119 10.01 7.65 -12.11
CA HIS A 119 10.90 6.66 -11.53
C HIS A 119 10.41 5.27 -11.89
N LYS A 120 11.32 4.39 -12.25
CA LYS A 120 11.04 2.98 -12.48
C LYS A 120 11.55 2.13 -11.34
N PHE A 121 10.75 1.13 -10.95
CA PHE A 121 11.11 0.12 -9.97
C PHE A 121 10.82 -1.27 -10.54
N ASN A 122 11.67 -2.23 -10.21
CA ASN A 122 11.36 -3.64 -10.38
C ASN A 122 10.77 -4.16 -9.07
N TRP A 123 9.64 -4.83 -9.17
CA TRP A 123 8.86 -5.31 -8.03
C TRP A 123 8.65 -6.81 -8.16
N GLN A 124 8.98 -7.57 -7.13
CA GLN A 124 8.79 -9.02 -7.12
C GLN A 124 7.89 -9.43 -5.96
N VAL A 125 6.94 -10.29 -6.26
CA VAL A 125 6.08 -10.95 -5.28
C VAL A 125 6.24 -12.46 -5.42
N GLU A 126 6.16 -13.16 -4.29
CA GLU A 126 6.25 -14.62 -4.24
C GLU A 126 5.11 -15.19 -3.42
N LYS A 127 4.69 -16.39 -3.78
CA LYS A 127 3.71 -17.15 -3.02
C LYS A 127 4.39 -17.73 -1.78
N TYR A 128 3.83 -17.42 -0.61
CA TYR A 128 4.30 -17.98 0.65
C TYR A 128 3.82 -19.43 0.79
N THR A 129 4.77 -20.37 0.95
CA THR A 129 4.49 -21.82 0.90
C THR A 129 4.56 -22.51 2.24
N MET A 130 5.04 -21.82 3.29
CA MET A 130 5.13 -22.42 4.62
C MET A 130 3.76 -22.43 5.31
N ASP A 131 3.53 -23.39 6.19
CA ASP A 131 2.31 -23.48 6.96
C ASP A 131 2.13 -22.26 7.89
N GLY A 132 0.89 -21.87 8.10
CA GLY A 132 0.51 -20.72 8.90
C GLY A 132 -0.49 -19.81 8.20
N ASN A 133 -0.78 -18.67 8.81
CA ASN A 133 -1.81 -17.72 8.35
C ASN A 133 -1.50 -17.07 6.98
N LEU A 134 -0.23 -17.09 6.55
CA LEU A 134 0.20 -16.52 5.27
C LEU A 134 0.30 -17.56 4.15
N LYS A 135 0.00 -18.84 4.43
CA LYS A 135 0.08 -19.89 3.42
C LYS A 135 -0.74 -19.52 2.19
N ASP A 136 -0.12 -19.72 1.02
CA ASP A 136 -0.67 -19.38 -0.31
C ASP A 136 -0.94 -17.90 -0.56
N CYS A 137 -0.60 -17.00 0.36
CA CYS A 137 -0.63 -15.56 0.12
C CYS A 137 0.53 -15.13 -0.79
N TRP A 138 0.27 -14.14 -1.64
CA TRP A 138 1.30 -13.46 -2.41
C TRP A 138 1.86 -12.29 -1.62
N LEU A 139 3.19 -12.23 -1.47
CA LEU A 139 3.87 -11.26 -0.63
C LEU A 139 5.08 -10.68 -1.36
N THR A 140 5.37 -9.40 -1.14
CA THR A 140 6.50 -8.71 -1.77
C THR A 140 7.82 -9.16 -1.17
N THR A 141 8.69 -9.68 -2.01
CA THR A 141 10.03 -10.13 -1.64
C THR A 141 11.12 -9.12 -1.98
N MET A 142 10.91 -8.30 -3.02
CA MET A 142 11.90 -7.33 -3.47
C MET A 142 11.27 -6.13 -4.15
N VAL A 143 11.81 -4.96 -3.86
CA VAL A 143 11.63 -3.73 -4.63
C VAL A 143 13.02 -3.17 -4.89
N SER A 144 13.34 -2.92 -6.16
CA SER A 144 14.66 -2.39 -6.55
C SER A 144 14.88 -0.95 -6.08
N SER A 145 16.11 -0.49 -6.15
CA SER A 145 16.39 0.95 -6.12
C SER A 145 15.70 1.66 -7.29
N PRO A 146 15.36 2.95 -7.14
CA PRO A 146 14.71 3.72 -8.21
C PRO A 146 15.66 3.94 -9.39
N ILE A 147 15.10 3.84 -10.59
CA ILE A 147 15.77 4.19 -11.85
C ILE A 147 15.08 5.46 -12.36
N PRO A 148 15.74 6.64 -12.35
CA PRO A 148 15.16 7.87 -12.88
C PRO A 148 14.91 7.78 -14.39
N LEU A 149 13.73 8.18 -14.86
CA LEU A 149 13.36 8.19 -16.28
C LEU A 149 13.24 9.61 -16.86
N GLY A 150 13.48 10.63 -16.06
CA GLY A 150 13.35 12.03 -16.43
C GLY A 150 12.02 12.65 -16.01
N SER A 151 11.83 13.94 -16.37
CA SER A 151 10.64 14.71 -16.02
C SER A 151 9.51 14.52 -17.03
N SER A 152 8.28 14.62 -16.57
CA SER A 152 7.14 14.84 -17.46
C SER A 152 7.16 16.29 -17.94
N ILE A 153 7.10 16.46 -19.25
CA ILE A 153 6.93 17.77 -19.91
C ILE A 153 5.48 18.23 -19.75
#